data_b97f9e82eb18d649f04151409aa62c4c
#
_entry.id   b97f9e82eb18d649f04151409aa62c4c
#
_cell.length_a   1.000
_cell.length_b   1.000
_cell.length_c   1.000
_cell.angle_alpha   90.00
_cell.angle_beta   90.00
_cell.angle_gamma   90.00
#
_symmetry.space_group_name_H-M   'P 1'
#
loop_
_entity.id
_entity.type
_entity.pdbx_description
1 polymer ?
#
loop_
_entity_poly.entity_id
_entity_poly.type
_entity_poly.pdbx_seq_one_letter_code
_entity_poly.pdbx_strand_id
1 'polypeptide(L)'
;MAAGSAALTLVLASACATGDDTSVEPPGSDGAQRELTFEGGGREVAATLTLPLRASDPMPGALLISGSGPTDRDGNSPLRPEADTNLNLARVLAEAGVASLRYDKLGSGESAEEIDPEAPVEHEVFDDEVAAAYAELVAQPEVDPERTVVVGHSEGALYALRAHDIVDADPARILVAPPGTRYLDLIDRQITEQVRRAEASGQLQEGRTRALLSDARYGRAEVRAGRELDDDIDSFGVYTPQNQDFLAWIDSFDPVDLAADLPAGTPVLVLWGEQDAQVSEEEVDRLMTGLPDARRVDLPDADHVLREFRDEPGATVLDADRPFDPGVAPAVEEFLDTAW
;
A
#
# COMPACT_ATOMS: atom_id res chain seq x y z
N MET A 1 9.54 -31.53 27.08
CA MET A 1 9.13 -30.27 27.72
C MET A 1 8.91 -29.32 26.56
N ALA A 2 7.63 -29.11 26.22
CA ALA A 2 7.26 -28.32 25.07
C ALA A 2 7.35 -26.84 25.45
N ALA A 3 8.27 -26.11 24.80
CA ALA A 3 8.31 -24.66 24.87
C ALA A 3 7.29 -24.12 23.86
N GLY A 4 6.18 -23.59 24.37
CA GLY A 4 5.18 -22.93 23.54
C GLY A 4 5.75 -21.61 23.02
N SER A 5 5.87 -21.50 21.72
CA SER A 5 6.03 -20.22 21.01
C SER A 5 4.75 -19.40 21.23
N ALA A 6 4.84 -18.38 22.08
CA ALA A 6 3.81 -17.37 22.20
C ALA A 6 4.04 -16.36 21.08
N ALA A 7 3.32 -16.50 19.98
CA ALA A 7 3.17 -15.43 19.01
C ALA A 7 2.57 -14.22 19.75
N LEU A 8 3.34 -13.17 19.90
CA LEU A 8 2.88 -11.90 20.45
C LEU A 8 2.06 -11.17 19.38
N THR A 9 0.84 -11.65 19.19
CA THR A 9 -0.17 -10.90 18.46
C THR A 9 -0.47 -9.68 19.33
N LEU A 10 -0.13 -8.49 18.86
CA LEU A 10 -0.50 -7.24 19.50
C LEU A 10 -2.02 -7.09 19.39
N VAL A 11 -2.74 -7.70 20.32
CA VAL A 11 -4.19 -7.53 20.45
C VAL A 11 -4.42 -6.20 21.13
N LEU A 12 -4.77 -5.18 20.40
CA LEU A 12 -5.54 -4.07 20.92
C LEU A 12 -6.89 -4.63 21.34
N ALA A 13 -7.19 -4.53 22.63
CA ALA A 13 -8.40 -5.04 23.22
C ALA A 13 -9.61 -4.44 22.52
N SER A 14 -10.26 -5.21 21.64
CA SER A 14 -11.59 -4.92 21.12
C SER A 14 -12.60 -5.33 22.18
N ALA A 15 -13.29 -4.36 22.75
CA ALA A 15 -14.50 -4.60 23.50
C ALA A 15 -15.57 -5.08 22.50
N CYS A 16 -16.04 -6.32 22.65
CA CYS A 16 -17.20 -6.83 21.91
C CYS A 16 -18.43 -5.99 22.23
N ALA A 17 -18.89 -5.22 21.25
CA ALA A 17 -20.26 -4.76 21.19
C ALA A 17 -20.93 -5.48 20.02
N THR A 18 -21.81 -6.43 20.36
CA THR A 18 -22.76 -7.04 19.41
C THR A 18 -23.84 -6.01 19.11
N GLY A 19 -23.78 -5.43 17.93
CA GLY A 19 -24.84 -4.60 17.39
C GLY A 19 -25.09 -4.99 15.94
N ASP A 20 -26.21 -5.71 15.72
CA ASP A 20 -26.81 -5.93 14.41
C ASP A 20 -27.30 -4.56 13.92
N ASP A 21 -26.59 -3.94 13.01
CA ASP A 21 -27.11 -2.78 12.29
C ASP A 21 -26.82 -2.92 10.79
N THR A 22 -27.84 -3.38 10.07
CA THR A 22 -27.88 -3.35 8.61
C THR A 22 -28.14 -1.91 8.16
N SER A 23 -27.15 -1.04 8.27
CA SER A 23 -27.19 0.25 7.60
C SER A 23 -26.85 0.07 6.13
N VAL A 24 -27.91 -0.03 5.31
CA VAL A 24 -27.77 0.16 3.85
C VAL A 24 -27.42 1.63 3.65
N GLU A 25 -26.15 1.91 3.38
CA GLU A 25 -25.74 3.25 2.94
C GLU A 25 -26.56 3.65 1.69
N PRO A 26 -26.98 4.93 1.60
CA PRO A 26 -27.67 5.39 0.39
C PRO A 26 -26.72 5.32 -0.81
N PRO A 27 -27.19 5.01 -2.03
CA PRO A 27 -26.38 4.99 -3.22
C PRO A 27 -25.95 6.44 -3.54
N GLY A 28 -24.78 6.81 -3.07
CA GLY A 28 -24.18 8.12 -3.27
C GLY A 28 -22.72 7.98 -3.66
N SER A 29 -22.32 8.58 -4.75
CA SER A 29 -20.96 8.86 -5.21
C SER A 29 -20.05 7.66 -5.59
N ASP A 30 -20.29 6.45 -5.16
CA ASP A 30 -19.34 5.34 -5.21
C ASP A 30 -19.04 4.78 -6.62
N GLY A 31 -19.68 5.29 -7.67
CA GLY A 31 -19.58 4.65 -8.98
C GLY A 31 -20.30 3.30 -9.06
N ALA A 32 -20.38 2.72 -10.26
CA ALA A 32 -20.84 1.36 -10.45
C ALA A 32 -19.67 0.39 -10.24
N GLN A 33 -19.79 -0.55 -9.32
CA GLN A 33 -18.77 -1.56 -9.08
C GLN A 33 -19.09 -2.83 -9.87
N ARG A 34 -18.06 -3.43 -10.46
CA ARG A 34 -18.14 -4.69 -11.20
C ARG A 34 -17.01 -5.61 -10.74
N GLU A 35 -17.39 -6.71 -10.07
CA GLU A 35 -16.44 -7.76 -9.71
C GLU A 35 -16.01 -8.50 -10.97
N LEU A 36 -14.72 -8.81 -11.04
CA LEU A 36 -14.13 -9.57 -12.13
C LEU A 36 -12.92 -10.37 -11.63
N THR A 37 -12.47 -11.32 -12.45
CA THR A 37 -11.23 -12.06 -12.22
C THR A 37 -10.38 -12.04 -13.48
N PHE A 38 -9.07 -12.13 -13.33
CA PHE A 38 -8.11 -12.25 -14.43
C PHE A 38 -6.97 -13.18 -14.04
N GLU A 39 -6.25 -13.72 -15.05
CA GLU A 39 -5.06 -14.52 -14.82
C GLU A 39 -3.84 -13.63 -14.63
N GLY A 40 -3.14 -13.73 -13.49
CA GLY A 40 -1.92 -13.00 -13.18
C GLY A 40 -1.05 -13.76 -12.17
N GLY A 41 0.27 -13.72 -12.32
CA GLY A 41 1.18 -14.44 -11.42
C GLY A 41 0.95 -15.96 -11.37
N GLY A 42 0.42 -16.54 -12.44
CA GLY A 42 0.12 -17.98 -12.53
C GLY A 42 -1.14 -18.44 -11.79
N ARG A 43 -2.04 -17.51 -11.40
CA ARG A 43 -3.27 -17.78 -10.65
C ARG A 43 -4.42 -16.88 -11.10
N GLU A 44 -5.65 -17.23 -10.70
CA GLU A 44 -6.80 -16.34 -10.83
C GLU A 44 -6.74 -15.25 -9.76
N VAL A 45 -6.83 -13.99 -10.18
CA VAL A 45 -6.76 -12.80 -9.32
C VAL A 45 -8.13 -12.15 -9.27
N ALA A 46 -8.67 -11.98 -8.07
CA ALA A 46 -9.92 -11.28 -7.84
C ALA A 46 -9.72 -9.76 -7.88
N ALA A 47 -10.63 -9.05 -8.55
CA ALA A 47 -10.56 -7.61 -8.73
C ALA A 47 -11.93 -6.94 -8.75
N THR A 48 -11.95 -5.64 -8.50
CA THR A 48 -13.12 -4.78 -8.63
C THR A 48 -12.84 -3.63 -9.57
N LEU A 49 -13.62 -3.51 -10.63
CA LEU A 49 -13.65 -2.34 -11.49
C LEU A 49 -14.71 -1.36 -10.99
N THR A 50 -14.29 -0.14 -10.70
CA THR A 50 -15.20 0.97 -10.35
C THR A 50 -15.35 1.90 -11.55
N LEU A 51 -16.59 2.15 -11.97
CA LEU A 51 -16.92 3.01 -13.10
C LEU A 51 -17.65 4.27 -12.62
N PRO A 52 -17.27 5.47 -13.08
CA PRO A 52 -18.02 6.70 -12.83
C PRO A 52 -19.49 6.58 -13.23
N LEU A 53 -20.38 7.13 -12.42
CA LEU A 53 -21.84 7.10 -12.73
C LEU A 53 -22.23 7.99 -13.93
N ARG A 54 -21.38 8.96 -14.31
CA ARG A 54 -21.66 9.99 -15.30
C ARG A 54 -20.43 10.30 -16.18
N ALA A 55 -19.75 9.30 -16.68
CA ALA A 55 -18.68 9.53 -17.65
C ALA A 55 -19.14 9.20 -19.07
N SER A 56 -18.49 9.84 -20.05
CA SER A 56 -18.62 9.47 -21.47
C SER A 56 -17.56 8.41 -21.78
N ASP A 57 -17.93 7.33 -22.44
CA ASP A 57 -16.98 6.36 -22.95
C ASP A 57 -16.24 6.89 -24.20
N PRO A 58 -14.98 6.56 -24.40
CA PRO A 58 -14.06 5.99 -23.41
C PRO A 58 -13.55 7.05 -22.41
N MET A 59 -13.27 6.62 -21.18
CA MET A 59 -12.81 7.46 -20.07
C MET A 59 -11.38 7.07 -19.64
N PRO A 60 -10.65 7.93 -18.91
CA PRO A 60 -9.36 7.56 -18.34
C PRO A 60 -9.47 6.35 -17.40
N GLY A 61 -8.38 5.57 -17.30
CA GLY A 61 -8.29 4.41 -16.44
C GLY A 61 -7.21 4.52 -15.37
N ALA A 62 -7.48 4.02 -14.17
CA ALA A 62 -6.54 3.97 -13.06
C ALA A 62 -6.34 2.54 -12.56
N LEU A 63 -5.09 2.10 -12.40
CA LEU A 63 -4.75 0.89 -11.66
C LEU A 63 -4.34 1.27 -10.25
N LEU A 64 -4.99 0.67 -9.23
CA LEU A 64 -4.62 0.87 -7.83
C LEU A 64 -3.83 -0.33 -7.30
N ILE A 65 -2.65 -0.06 -6.73
CA ILE A 65 -1.74 -1.07 -6.17
C ILE A 65 -1.65 -0.87 -4.66
N SER A 66 -2.00 -1.92 -3.92
CA SER A 66 -2.03 -1.93 -2.45
C SER A 66 -0.64 -1.86 -1.82
N GLY A 67 -0.60 -1.39 -0.57
CA GLY A 67 0.60 -1.36 0.28
C GLY A 67 1.10 -2.75 0.68
N SER A 68 2.10 -2.78 1.57
CA SER A 68 2.80 -4.00 2.01
C SER A 68 1.91 -5.01 2.75
N GLY A 69 2.40 -6.25 2.81
CA GLY A 69 1.75 -7.36 3.53
C GLY A 69 0.41 -7.78 2.93
N PRO A 70 -0.43 -8.49 3.69
CA PRO A 70 -1.72 -9.00 3.23
C PRO A 70 -2.78 -7.87 3.20
N THR A 71 -2.51 -6.84 2.38
CA THR A 71 -3.42 -5.71 2.17
C THR A 71 -4.26 -5.99 0.92
N ASP A 72 -5.58 -6.09 1.12
CA ASP A 72 -6.53 -6.42 0.07
C ASP A 72 -6.76 -5.29 -0.94
N ARG A 73 -7.60 -5.54 -1.94
CA ARG A 73 -7.94 -4.58 -3.01
C ARG A 73 -8.57 -3.29 -2.52
N ASP A 74 -9.24 -3.31 -1.36
CA ASP A 74 -9.86 -2.12 -0.77
C ASP A 74 -8.87 -1.31 0.09
N GLY A 75 -7.67 -1.87 0.34
CA GLY A 75 -6.64 -1.25 1.17
C GLY A 75 -6.73 -1.65 2.65
N ASN A 76 -7.44 -2.74 2.96
CA ASN A 76 -7.59 -3.27 4.30
C ASN A 76 -6.55 -4.36 4.60
N SER A 77 -6.17 -4.47 5.85
CA SER A 77 -5.25 -5.49 6.34
C SER A 77 -5.70 -6.01 7.70
N PRO A 78 -5.17 -7.16 8.18
CA PRO A 78 -5.51 -7.67 9.51
C PRO A 78 -5.23 -6.69 10.65
N LEU A 79 -4.30 -5.75 10.47
CA LEU A 79 -4.00 -4.71 11.45
C LEU A 79 -4.87 -3.45 11.31
N ARG A 80 -5.44 -3.23 10.14
CA ARG A 80 -6.31 -2.08 9.80
C ARG A 80 -7.45 -2.56 8.90
N PRO A 81 -8.45 -3.27 9.46
CA PRO A 81 -9.49 -3.95 8.69
C PRO A 81 -10.53 -3.01 8.04
N GLU A 82 -10.50 -1.73 8.36
CA GLU A 82 -11.45 -0.72 7.88
C GLU A 82 -10.72 0.55 7.42
N ALA A 83 -9.47 0.40 6.94
CA ALA A 83 -8.70 1.51 6.38
C ALA A 83 -9.34 2.04 5.09
N ASP A 84 -9.82 1.14 4.24
CA ASP A 84 -10.49 1.42 2.96
C ASP A 84 -9.73 2.42 2.06
N THR A 85 -8.40 2.40 2.14
CA THR A 85 -7.57 3.40 1.44
C THR A 85 -7.81 3.37 -0.06
N ASN A 86 -7.71 2.19 -0.68
CA ASN A 86 -7.89 2.07 -2.12
C ASN A 86 -9.36 2.21 -2.53
N LEU A 87 -10.31 1.76 -1.68
CA LEU A 87 -11.73 1.97 -1.91
C LEU A 87 -12.07 3.47 -1.95
N ASN A 88 -11.54 4.26 -1.01
CA ASN A 88 -11.76 5.70 -0.99
C ASN A 88 -11.05 6.40 -2.17
N LEU A 89 -9.84 5.97 -2.54
CA LEU A 89 -9.18 6.46 -3.76
C LEU A 89 -9.98 6.14 -5.03
N ALA A 90 -10.56 4.94 -5.13
CA ALA A 90 -11.44 4.58 -6.24
C ALA A 90 -12.70 5.45 -6.32
N ARG A 91 -13.27 5.84 -5.15
CA ARG A 91 -14.38 6.81 -5.07
C ARG A 91 -13.97 8.18 -5.58
N VAL A 92 -12.83 8.69 -5.12
CA VAL A 92 -12.27 9.97 -5.59
C VAL A 92 -12.03 9.97 -7.10
N LEU A 93 -11.45 8.89 -7.64
CA LEU A 93 -11.22 8.73 -9.07
C LEU A 93 -12.53 8.69 -9.85
N ALA A 94 -13.54 7.98 -9.35
CA ALA A 94 -14.87 7.92 -9.98
C ALA A 94 -15.56 9.29 -9.99
N GLU A 95 -15.42 10.10 -8.93
CA GLU A 95 -15.91 11.49 -8.90
C GLU A 95 -15.20 12.35 -9.93
N ALA A 96 -13.89 12.13 -10.15
CA ALA A 96 -13.09 12.79 -11.19
C ALA A 96 -13.32 12.24 -12.62
N GLY A 97 -14.22 11.27 -12.80
CA GLY A 97 -14.55 10.72 -14.12
C GLY A 97 -13.58 9.65 -14.63
N VAL A 98 -12.82 9.01 -13.75
CA VAL A 98 -11.81 7.99 -14.06
C VAL A 98 -12.32 6.61 -13.63
N ALA A 99 -12.29 5.63 -14.54
CA ALA A 99 -12.51 4.22 -14.18
C ALA A 99 -11.32 3.69 -13.39
N SER A 100 -11.53 2.84 -12.40
CA SER A 100 -10.41 2.29 -11.63
C SER A 100 -10.53 0.80 -11.39
N LEU A 101 -9.40 0.08 -11.51
CA LEU A 101 -9.25 -1.33 -11.18
C LEU A 101 -8.39 -1.46 -9.92
N ARG A 102 -8.86 -2.22 -8.94
CA ARG A 102 -8.14 -2.65 -7.76
C ARG A 102 -8.24 -4.15 -7.62
N TYR A 103 -7.19 -4.83 -7.16
CA TYR A 103 -7.08 -6.28 -7.14
C TYR A 103 -6.46 -6.81 -5.85
N ASP A 104 -6.77 -8.06 -5.53
CA ASP A 104 -6.18 -8.78 -4.40
C ASP A 104 -4.87 -9.43 -4.84
N LYS A 105 -3.76 -8.83 -4.43
CA LYS A 105 -2.44 -9.42 -4.68
C LYS A 105 -2.27 -10.74 -3.92
N LEU A 106 -1.28 -11.54 -4.30
CA LEU A 106 -0.98 -12.80 -3.64
C LEU A 106 -0.92 -12.64 -2.11
N GLY A 107 -1.65 -13.51 -1.39
CA GLY A 107 -1.73 -13.51 0.07
C GLY A 107 -2.64 -12.45 0.67
N SER A 108 -3.49 -11.78 -0.12
CA SER A 108 -4.45 -10.80 0.37
C SER A 108 -5.87 -11.08 -0.11
N GLY A 109 -6.86 -10.53 0.60
CA GLY A 109 -8.27 -10.62 0.23
C GLY A 109 -8.72 -12.04 -0.08
N GLU A 110 -9.31 -12.27 -1.24
CA GLU A 110 -9.75 -13.59 -1.71
C GLU A 110 -8.58 -14.52 -2.07
N SER A 111 -7.36 -13.97 -2.24
CA SER A 111 -6.12 -14.70 -2.51
C SER A 111 -5.34 -15.08 -1.24
N ALA A 112 -5.87 -14.79 -0.05
CA ALA A 112 -5.16 -14.98 1.23
C ALA A 112 -4.79 -16.45 1.51
N GLU A 113 -5.63 -17.40 1.08
CA GLU A 113 -5.42 -18.84 1.30
C GLU A 113 -4.51 -19.49 0.24
N GLU A 114 -4.08 -18.76 -0.79
CA GLU A 114 -3.24 -19.27 -1.88
C GLU A 114 -1.74 -19.27 -1.55
N ILE A 115 -1.33 -18.59 -0.47
CA ILE A 115 0.04 -18.64 0.02
C ILE A 115 0.28 -19.96 0.76
N ASP A 116 1.28 -20.72 0.31
CA ASP A 116 1.88 -21.77 1.11
C ASP A 116 2.86 -21.14 2.10
N PRO A 117 2.60 -21.18 3.42
CA PRO A 117 3.46 -20.56 4.42
C PRO A 117 4.86 -21.16 4.53
N GLU A 118 5.07 -22.35 3.94
CA GLU A 118 6.36 -23.05 3.93
C GLU A 118 7.15 -22.81 2.62
N ALA A 119 6.51 -22.23 1.60
CA ALA A 119 7.16 -21.93 0.33
C ALA A 119 7.82 -20.54 0.32
N PRO A 120 8.94 -20.36 -0.41
CA PRO A 120 9.48 -19.03 -0.67
C PRO A 120 8.48 -18.13 -1.41
N VAL A 121 8.49 -16.84 -1.10
CA VAL A 121 7.71 -15.84 -1.82
C VAL A 121 8.48 -15.45 -3.08
N GLU A 122 7.99 -15.88 -4.24
CA GLU A 122 8.56 -15.52 -5.54
C GLU A 122 8.18 -14.07 -5.88
N HIS A 123 9.16 -13.19 -6.02
CA HIS A 123 8.92 -11.76 -6.23
C HIS A 123 8.37 -11.44 -7.62
N GLU A 124 8.64 -12.27 -8.61
CA GLU A 124 8.13 -12.12 -9.99
C GLU A 124 6.61 -12.13 -10.05
N VAL A 125 5.96 -12.85 -9.15
CA VAL A 125 4.49 -12.93 -9.07
C VAL A 125 3.86 -11.54 -8.96
N PHE A 126 4.45 -10.64 -8.19
CA PHE A 126 3.88 -9.31 -7.98
C PHE A 126 4.00 -8.42 -9.22
N ASP A 127 5.11 -8.49 -9.95
CA ASP A 127 5.26 -7.79 -11.23
C ASP A 127 4.30 -8.34 -12.29
N ASP A 128 4.15 -9.67 -12.34
CA ASP A 128 3.21 -10.36 -13.25
C ASP A 128 1.74 -9.98 -12.95
N GLU A 129 1.38 -9.84 -11.66
CA GLU A 129 0.04 -9.39 -11.24
C GLU A 129 -0.21 -7.92 -11.65
N VAL A 130 0.77 -7.03 -11.46
CA VAL A 130 0.65 -5.62 -11.90
C VAL A 130 0.48 -5.55 -13.42
N ALA A 131 1.27 -6.31 -14.19
CA ALA A 131 1.18 -6.36 -15.64
C ALA A 131 -0.19 -6.88 -16.11
N ALA A 132 -0.67 -7.97 -15.50
CA ALA A 132 -1.96 -8.58 -15.83
C ALA A 132 -3.13 -7.66 -15.44
N ALA A 133 -3.10 -7.05 -14.25
CA ALA A 133 -4.12 -6.10 -13.80
C ALA A 133 -4.19 -4.85 -14.69
N TYR A 134 -3.04 -4.34 -15.14
CA TYR A 134 -3.01 -3.24 -16.09
C TYR A 134 -3.58 -3.64 -17.45
N ALA A 135 -3.20 -4.81 -17.97
CA ALA A 135 -3.74 -5.34 -19.20
C ALA A 135 -5.26 -5.55 -19.12
N GLU A 136 -5.77 -6.05 -17.98
CA GLU A 136 -7.21 -6.19 -17.73
C GLU A 136 -7.92 -4.83 -17.70
N LEU A 137 -7.33 -3.82 -17.05
CA LEU A 137 -7.88 -2.45 -17.01
C LEU A 137 -8.04 -1.88 -18.43
N VAL A 138 -6.98 -1.91 -19.24
CA VAL A 138 -7.01 -1.32 -20.60
C VAL A 138 -7.80 -2.14 -21.61
N ALA A 139 -8.11 -3.40 -21.31
CA ALA A 139 -9.01 -4.24 -22.11
C ALA A 139 -10.50 -3.90 -21.90
N GLN A 140 -10.83 -3.15 -20.85
CA GLN A 140 -12.22 -2.76 -20.60
C GLN A 140 -12.72 -1.80 -21.67
N PRO A 141 -13.91 -2.04 -22.28
CA PRO A 141 -14.41 -1.22 -23.39
C PRO A 141 -14.70 0.23 -22.99
N GLU A 142 -14.88 0.50 -21.71
CA GLU A 142 -15.12 1.82 -21.14
C GLU A 142 -13.85 2.66 -20.98
N VAL A 143 -12.66 2.02 -21.00
CA VAL A 143 -11.37 2.64 -20.69
C VAL A 143 -10.63 3.10 -21.95
N ASP A 144 -10.11 4.30 -21.91
CA ASP A 144 -9.18 4.85 -22.91
C ASP A 144 -7.74 4.43 -22.56
N PRO A 145 -7.11 3.52 -23.32
CA PRO A 145 -5.78 3.03 -23.02
C PRO A 145 -4.67 4.09 -23.17
N GLU A 146 -4.95 5.21 -23.83
CA GLU A 146 -4.00 6.32 -23.99
C GLU A 146 -4.02 7.29 -22.79
N ARG A 147 -5.03 7.19 -21.91
CA ARG A 147 -5.19 8.03 -20.72
C ARG A 147 -5.25 7.17 -19.47
N THR A 148 -4.09 6.75 -18.99
CA THR A 148 -4.00 5.86 -17.85
C THR A 148 -3.11 6.43 -16.74
N VAL A 149 -3.43 6.05 -15.51
CA VAL A 149 -2.64 6.38 -14.32
C VAL A 149 -2.45 5.14 -13.45
N VAL A 150 -1.26 4.96 -12.89
CA VAL A 150 -1.00 3.95 -11.86
C VAL A 150 -0.92 4.65 -10.51
N VAL A 151 -1.77 4.21 -9.58
CA VAL A 151 -1.87 4.72 -8.22
C VAL A 151 -1.26 3.68 -7.28
N GLY A 152 -0.20 4.03 -6.58
CA GLY A 152 0.45 3.12 -5.63
C GLY A 152 0.42 3.67 -4.22
N HIS A 153 -0.11 2.90 -3.27
CA HIS A 153 -0.10 3.24 -1.86
C HIS A 153 1.07 2.56 -1.14
N SER A 154 1.87 3.33 -0.39
CA SER A 154 2.97 2.81 0.43
C SER A 154 3.94 1.96 -0.42
N GLU A 155 4.15 0.67 -0.14
CA GLU A 155 4.93 -0.26 -0.98
C GLU A 155 4.45 -0.25 -2.44
N GLY A 156 3.14 -0.14 -2.68
CA GLY A 156 2.56 -0.05 -4.02
C GLY A 156 3.12 1.11 -4.84
N ALA A 157 3.64 2.17 -4.20
CA ALA A 157 4.29 3.27 -4.89
C ALA A 157 5.62 2.86 -5.57
N LEU A 158 6.30 1.83 -5.05
CA LEU A 158 7.50 1.30 -5.71
C LEU A 158 7.15 0.61 -7.03
N TYR A 159 6.03 -0.13 -7.07
CA TYR A 159 5.52 -0.71 -8.31
C TYR A 159 5.02 0.37 -9.28
N ALA A 160 4.35 1.41 -8.76
CA ALA A 160 3.93 2.54 -9.58
C ALA A 160 5.13 3.27 -10.22
N LEU A 161 6.23 3.46 -9.51
CA LEU A 161 7.46 4.02 -10.06
C LEU A 161 8.08 3.12 -11.14
N ARG A 162 7.99 1.80 -10.99
CA ARG A 162 8.51 0.81 -11.94
C ARG A 162 7.53 0.45 -13.06
N ALA A 163 6.33 1.01 -13.06
CA ALA A 163 5.28 0.56 -13.98
C ALA A 163 5.70 0.62 -15.46
N HIS A 164 6.55 1.58 -15.88
CA HIS A 164 7.06 1.67 -17.25
C HIS A 164 7.97 0.48 -17.66
N ASP A 165 8.55 -0.25 -16.68
CA ASP A 165 9.29 -1.48 -16.90
C ASP A 165 8.40 -2.73 -16.86
N ILE A 166 7.23 -2.62 -16.23
CA ILE A 166 6.32 -3.75 -15.98
C ILE A 166 5.24 -3.82 -17.07
N VAL A 167 4.71 -2.66 -17.51
CA VAL A 167 3.62 -2.59 -18.50
C VAL A 167 4.13 -1.98 -19.81
N ASP A 168 3.56 -2.41 -20.94
CA ASP A 168 3.91 -1.85 -22.26
C ASP A 168 3.20 -0.50 -22.52
N ALA A 169 3.42 0.45 -21.59
CA ALA A 169 2.84 1.79 -21.62
C ALA A 169 3.60 2.73 -20.67
N ASP A 170 3.34 4.02 -20.78
CA ASP A 170 3.89 5.05 -19.88
C ASP A 170 2.76 5.84 -19.20
N PRO A 171 2.02 5.21 -18.25
CA PRO A 171 0.94 5.86 -17.53
C PRO A 171 1.42 7.01 -16.62
N ALA A 172 0.55 7.97 -16.30
CA ALA A 172 0.81 8.91 -15.21
C ALA A 172 0.94 8.18 -13.85
N ARG A 173 1.45 8.84 -12.83
CA ARG A 173 1.65 8.27 -11.49
C ARG A 173 0.96 9.08 -10.40
N ILE A 174 0.28 8.40 -9.49
CA ILE A 174 -0.13 8.96 -8.20
C ILE A 174 0.52 8.11 -7.10
N LEU A 175 1.43 8.69 -6.36
CA LEU A 175 2.17 8.05 -5.28
C LEU A 175 1.57 8.49 -3.96
N VAL A 176 0.95 7.56 -3.23
CA VAL A 176 0.28 7.81 -1.96
C VAL A 176 1.13 7.30 -0.81
N ALA A 177 1.52 8.17 0.10
CA ALA A 177 2.42 7.86 1.22
C ALA A 177 3.66 7.06 0.78
N PRO A 178 4.38 7.50 -0.29
CA PRO A 178 5.44 6.72 -0.90
C PRO A 178 6.68 6.65 -0.02
N PRO A 179 7.36 5.48 0.09
CA PRO A 179 8.65 5.40 0.74
C PRO A 179 9.70 6.19 -0.06
N GLY A 180 10.62 6.85 0.64
CA GLY A 180 11.74 7.57 0.03
C GLY A 180 13.10 6.95 0.33
N THR A 181 13.14 5.86 1.10
CA THR A 181 14.34 5.09 1.43
C THR A 181 14.19 3.65 0.96
N ARG A 182 15.32 2.93 0.88
CA ARG A 182 15.28 1.50 0.54
C ARG A 182 14.41 0.73 1.52
N TYR A 183 13.76 -0.31 1.05
CA TYR A 183 12.68 -1.01 1.76
C TYR A 183 13.09 -1.50 3.16
N LEU A 184 14.25 -2.12 3.30
CA LEU A 184 14.69 -2.62 4.61
C LEU A 184 15.12 -1.51 5.58
N ASP A 185 15.46 -0.32 5.12
CA ASP A 185 15.69 0.84 5.99
C ASP A 185 14.37 1.39 6.53
N LEU A 186 13.34 1.44 5.70
CA LEU A 186 11.97 1.76 6.11
C LEU A 186 11.47 0.76 7.16
N ILE A 187 11.56 -0.55 6.89
CA ILE A 187 11.14 -1.61 7.82
C ILE A 187 11.90 -1.54 9.16
N ASP A 188 13.22 -1.34 9.14
CA ASP A 188 14.02 -1.21 10.39
C ASP A 188 13.58 -0.01 11.24
N ARG A 189 13.23 1.10 10.60
CA ARG A 189 12.67 2.28 11.28
C ARG A 189 11.30 1.96 11.88
N GLN A 190 10.39 1.39 11.11
CA GLN A 190 9.04 1.03 11.57
C GLN A 190 9.08 0.04 12.75
N ILE A 191 9.90 -1.02 12.67
CA ILE A 191 10.11 -1.96 13.78
C ILE A 191 10.68 -1.22 15.00
N THR A 192 11.69 -0.36 14.79
CA THR A 192 12.31 0.39 15.88
C THR A 192 11.31 1.27 16.61
N GLU A 193 10.48 2.00 15.87
CA GLU A 193 9.46 2.87 16.46
C GLU A 193 8.36 2.10 17.17
N GLN A 194 7.88 1.02 16.59
CA GLN A 194 6.85 0.16 17.17
C GLN A 194 7.33 -0.45 18.50
N VAL A 195 8.54 -1.03 18.49
CA VAL A 195 9.15 -1.66 19.69
C VAL A 195 9.38 -0.63 20.79
N ARG A 196 9.85 0.57 20.45
CA ARG A 196 10.04 1.66 21.42
C ARG A 196 8.74 2.18 22.01
N ARG A 197 7.68 2.31 21.20
CA ARG A 197 6.34 2.68 21.70
C ARG A 197 5.80 1.63 22.66
N ALA A 198 5.95 0.35 22.33
CA ALA A 198 5.54 -0.75 23.19
C ALA A 198 6.33 -0.78 24.52
N GLU A 199 7.63 -0.44 24.51
CA GLU A 199 8.43 -0.28 25.72
C GLU A 199 7.96 0.92 26.56
N ALA A 200 7.77 2.06 25.94
CA ALA A 200 7.31 3.28 26.61
C ALA A 200 5.92 3.14 27.24
N SER A 201 5.03 2.33 26.65
CA SER A 201 3.71 2.00 27.21
C SER A 201 3.74 0.88 28.26
N GLY A 202 4.92 0.27 28.53
CA GLY A 202 5.10 -0.82 29.48
C GLY A 202 4.64 -2.20 28.95
N GLN A 203 4.32 -2.32 27.69
CA GLN A 203 3.96 -3.60 27.03
C GLN A 203 5.20 -4.49 26.80
N LEU A 204 6.37 -3.87 26.63
CA LEU A 204 7.64 -4.57 26.49
C LEU A 204 8.60 -4.18 27.61
N GLN A 205 9.41 -5.15 28.02
CA GLN A 205 10.54 -4.91 28.95
C GLN A 205 11.79 -4.57 28.13
N GLU A 206 12.70 -3.74 28.71
CA GLU A 206 13.94 -3.30 28.07
C GLU A 206 14.79 -4.44 27.48
N GLY A 207 14.87 -5.59 28.20
CA GLY A 207 15.61 -6.75 27.70
C GLY A 207 15.00 -7.34 26.42
N ARG A 208 13.68 -7.38 26.32
CA ARG A 208 12.96 -7.86 25.13
C ARG A 208 13.06 -6.87 23.98
N THR A 209 12.89 -5.56 24.27
CA THR A 209 13.13 -4.48 23.29
C THR A 209 14.50 -4.63 22.64
N ARG A 210 15.54 -4.79 23.43
CA ARG A 210 16.91 -4.94 22.93
C ARG A 210 17.10 -6.17 22.06
N ALA A 211 16.50 -7.30 22.43
CA ALA A 211 16.54 -8.52 21.63
C ALA A 211 15.87 -8.31 20.26
N LEU A 212 14.62 -7.84 20.23
CA LEU A 212 13.87 -7.58 18.99
C LEU A 212 14.61 -6.63 18.04
N LEU A 213 15.17 -5.52 18.55
CA LEU A 213 15.95 -4.60 17.74
C LEU A 213 17.29 -5.18 17.25
N SER A 214 17.86 -6.13 18.01
CA SER A 214 19.05 -6.86 17.57
C SER A 214 18.73 -7.82 16.44
N ASP A 215 17.64 -8.56 16.56
CA ASP A 215 17.20 -9.54 15.59
C ASP A 215 16.80 -8.87 14.27
N ALA A 216 16.08 -7.75 14.33
CA ALA A 216 15.73 -6.97 13.12
C ALA A 216 16.98 -6.48 12.37
N ARG A 217 17.97 -5.93 13.10
CA ARG A 217 19.23 -5.48 12.47
C ARG A 217 20.04 -6.63 11.90
N TYR A 218 20.06 -7.77 12.57
CA TYR A 218 20.72 -8.97 12.11
C TYR A 218 20.05 -9.45 10.81
N GLY A 219 18.73 -9.66 10.82
CA GLY A 219 17.98 -10.08 9.61
C GLY A 219 18.23 -9.17 8.42
N ARG A 220 18.14 -7.83 8.60
CA ARG A 220 18.48 -6.87 7.54
C ARG A 220 19.90 -7.06 7.00
N ALA A 221 20.88 -7.25 7.88
CA ALA A 221 22.27 -7.41 7.47
C ALA A 221 22.51 -8.71 6.71
N GLU A 222 21.85 -9.81 7.10
CA GLU A 222 21.94 -11.10 6.42
C GLU A 222 21.31 -11.04 5.02
N VAL A 223 20.08 -10.47 4.91
CA VAL A 223 19.42 -10.29 3.59
C VAL A 223 20.29 -9.47 2.65
N ARG A 224 20.81 -8.32 3.09
CA ARG A 224 21.69 -7.46 2.27
C ARG A 224 23.01 -8.11 1.90
N ALA A 225 23.47 -9.06 2.67
CA ALA A 225 24.67 -9.82 2.41
C ALA A 225 24.44 -11.08 1.56
N GLY A 226 23.19 -11.39 1.23
CA GLY A 226 22.81 -12.60 0.50
C GLY A 226 23.11 -13.88 1.28
N ARG A 227 23.03 -13.81 2.64
CA ARG A 227 23.21 -14.98 3.50
C ARG A 227 21.86 -15.51 3.97
N GLU A 228 21.78 -16.82 4.17
CA GLU A 228 20.55 -17.48 4.63
C GLU A 228 20.14 -16.95 6.01
N LEU A 229 18.82 -16.72 6.17
CA LEU A 229 18.22 -16.33 7.44
C LEU A 229 18.01 -17.57 8.31
N ASP A 230 18.24 -17.41 9.61
CA ASP A 230 17.95 -18.43 10.61
C ASP A 230 16.44 -18.41 10.96
N ASP A 231 15.84 -19.59 11.17
CA ASP A 231 14.42 -19.72 11.58
C ASP A 231 14.11 -19.10 12.95
N ASP A 232 15.13 -18.82 13.75
CA ASP A 232 15.01 -18.32 15.11
C ASP A 232 14.96 -16.78 15.22
N ILE A 233 15.00 -16.05 14.09
CA ILE A 233 14.96 -14.58 14.09
C ILE A 233 13.57 -14.11 14.49
N ASP A 234 13.47 -13.42 15.65
CA ASP A 234 12.23 -12.80 16.09
C ASP A 234 12.09 -11.37 15.58
N SER A 235 11.47 -11.23 14.44
CA SER A 235 11.30 -9.96 13.70
C SER A 235 9.85 -9.71 13.29
N PHE A 236 8.89 -10.15 14.11
CA PHE A 236 7.45 -10.03 13.79
C PHE A 236 7.03 -10.71 12.46
N GLY A 237 7.76 -11.78 12.07
CA GLY A 237 7.49 -12.49 10.82
C GLY A 237 8.00 -11.78 9.55
N VAL A 238 8.77 -10.72 9.67
CA VAL A 238 9.35 -10.02 8.50
C VAL A 238 10.54 -10.78 7.94
N TYR A 239 11.60 -10.97 8.76
CA TYR A 239 12.82 -11.64 8.33
C TYR A 239 12.69 -13.15 8.55
N THR A 240 12.14 -13.84 7.55
CA THR A 240 11.98 -15.28 7.51
C THR A 240 12.68 -15.85 6.27
N PRO A 241 13.09 -17.14 6.27
CA PRO A 241 13.64 -17.76 5.07
C PRO A 241 12.71 -17.66 3.86
N GLN A 242 11.38 -17.73 4.06
CA GLN A 242 10.39 -17.64 2.99
C GLN A 242 10.35 -16.25 2.34
N ASN A 243 10.57 -15.18 3.12
CA ASN A 243 10.53 -13.81 2.64
C ASN A 243 11.89 -13.31 2.11
N GLN A 244 12.96 -14.07 2.32
CA GLN A 244 14.33 -13.59 2.10
C GLN A 244 14.57 -13.07 0.68
N ASP A 245 14.16 -13.84 -0.33
CA ASP A 245 14.39 -13.48 -1.72
C ASP A 245 13.56 -12.27 -2.14
N PHE A 246 12.28 -12.22 -1.72
CA PHE A 246 11.45 -11.03 -1.90
C PHE A 246 12.06 -9.79 -1.23
N LEU A 247 12.51 -9.90 0.03
CA LEU A 247 13.12 -8.80 0.76
C LEU A 247 14.42 -8.32 0.10
N ALA A 248 15.25 -9.24 -0.38
CA ALA A 248 16.49 -8.90 -1.08
C ALA A 248 16.20 -8.16 -2.40
N TRP A 249 15.21 -8.64 -3.13
CA TRP A 249 14.79 -8.04 -4.38
C TRP A 249 14.19 -6.64 -4.20
N ILE A 250 13.22 -6.47 -3.33
CA ILE A 250 12.56 -5.16 -3.13
C ILE A 250 13.53 -4.14 -2.50
N ASP A 251 14.44 -4.57 -1.62
CA ASP A 251 15.47 -3.70 -1.06
C ASP A 251 16.57 -3.33 -2.07
N SER A 252 16.64 -3.99 -3.23
CA SER A 252 17.60 -3.61 -4.27
C SER A 252 17.25 -2.27 -4.92
N PHE A 253 16.00 -1.84 -4.86
CA PHE A 253 15.54 -0.58 -5.42
C PHE A 253 15.73 0.58 -4.44
N ASP A 254 16.37 1.65 -4.91
CA ASP A 254 16.31 2.94 -4.24
C ASP A 254 15.16 3.76 -4.86
N PRO A 255 14.16 4.19 -4.08
CA PRO A 255 13.02 4.92 -4.62
C PRO A 255 13.40 6.21 -5.36
N VAL A 256 14.49 6.86 -4.98
CA VAL A 256 15.00 8.08 -5.66
C VAL A 256 15.53 7.75 -7.03
N ASP A 257 16.27 6.63 -7.16
CA ASP A 257 16.79 6.17 -8.45
C ASP A 257 15.63 5.76 -9.37
N LEU A 258 14.64 5.01 -8.87
CA LEU A 258 13.42 4.67 -9.62
C LEU A 258 12.67 5.92 -10.10
N ALA A 259 12.58 6.93 -9.24
CA ALA A 259 11.94 8.19 -9.57
C ALA A 259 12.70 8.98 -10.65
N ALA A 260 14.03 8.96 -10.58
CA ALA A 260 14.89 9.64 -11.56
C ALA A 260 14.92 8.92 -12.93
N ASP A 261 14.64 7.62 -12.95
CA ASP A 261 14.61 6.79 -14.17
C ASP A 261 13.26 6.86 -14.90
N LEU A 262 12.24 7.55 -14.36
CA LEU A 262 10.98 7.74 -15.05
C LEU A 262 11.18 8.38 -16.43
N PRO A 263 10.41 7.97 -17.46
CA PRO A 263 10.41 8.61 -18.76
C PRO A 263 10.20 10.12 -18.65
N ALA A 264 10.95 10.87 -19.46
CA ALA A 264 10.91 12.33 -19.39
C ALA A 264 9.50 12.88 -19.70
N GLY A 265 8.95 13.65 -18.77
CA GLY A 265 7.62 14.23 -18.90
C GLY A 265 6.49 13.37 -18.32
N THR A 266 6.78 12.21 -17.73
CA THR A 266 5.79 11.43 -16.99
C THR A 266 5.15 12.28 -15.90
N PRO A 267 3.82 12.51 -15.93
CA PRO A 267 3.16 13.26 -14.86
C PRO A 267 3.15 12.48 -13.56
N VAL A 268 3.54 13.14 -12.45
CA VAL A 268 3.58 12.51 -11.11
C VAL A 268 2.92 13.42 -10.09
N LEU A 269 1.99 12.83 -9.30
CA LEU A 269 1.45 13.41 -8.08
C LEU A 269 1.95 12.61 -6.88
N VAL A 270 2.44 13.29 -5.86
CA VAL A 270 2.77 12.72 -4.54
C VAL A 270 1.77 13.24 -3.53
N LEU A 271 1.04 12.33 -2.87
CA LEU A 271 0.13 12.63 -1.76
C LEU A 271 0.73 12.09 -0.47
N TRP A 272 0.88 12.93 0.54
CA TRP A 272 1.42 12.53 1.84
C TRP A 272 0.68 13.21 2.98
N GLY A 273 0.40 12.43 4.04
CA GLY A 273 -0.23 12.93 5.26
C GLY A 273 0.81 13.36 6.29
N GLU A 274 0.72 14.58 6.83
CA GLU A 274 1.67 15.08 7.84
C GLU A 274 1.59 14.32 9.17
N GLN A 275 0.50 13.55 9.38
CA GLN A 275 0.31 12.68 10.55
C GLN A 275 0.74 11.23 10.26
N ASP A 276 1.44 10.97 9.14
CA ASP A 276 1.92 9.65 8.78
C ASP A 276 3.05 9.19 9.74
N ALA A 277 2.76 8.13 10.50
CA ALA A 277 3.72 7.53 11.41
C ALA A 277 4.56 6.41 10.76
N GLN A 278 4.31 6.09 9.47
CA GLN A 278 5.00 5.01 8.76
C GLN A 278 5.99 5.54 7.72
N VAL A 279 5.67 6.63 7.05
CA VAL A 279 6.54 7.33 6.10
C VAL A 279 6.73 8.76 6.60
N SER A 280 7.96 9.14 6.88
CA SER A 280 8.28 10.45 7.41
C SER A 280 8.41 11.52 6.32
N GLU A 281 8.29 12.79 6.71
CA GLU A 281 8.54 13.92 5.81
C GLU A 281 9.92 13.85 5.15
N GLU A 282 10.94 13.44 5.91
CA GLU A 282 12.32 13.29 5.40
C GLU A 282 12.43 12.26 4.27
N GLU A 283 11.61 11.21 4.31
CA GLU A 283 11.55 10.19 3.25
C GLU A 283 10.89 10.77 2.00
N VAL A 284 9.78 11.49 2.16
CA VAL A 284 9.11 12.14 1.03
C VAL A 284 10.00 13.23 0.43
N ASP A 285 10.67 14.04 1.25
CA ASP A 285 11.64 15.03 0.80
C ASP A 285 12.77 14.39 -0.01
N ARG A 286 13.27 13.23 0.46
CA ARG A 286 14.28 12.46 -0.25
C ARG A 286 13.78 11.96 -1.60
N LEU A 287 12.58 11.37 -1.66
CA LEU A 287 11.96 10.93 -2.91
C LEU A 287 11.83 12.07 -3.92
N MET A 288 11.37 13.24 -3.45
CA MET A 288 11.20 14.42 -4.30
C MET A 288 12.50 14.90 -4.96
N THR A 289 13.66 14.50 -4.46
CA THR A 289 14.94 14.81 -5.16
C THR A 289 15.08 14.07 -6.49
N GLY A 290 14.40 12.93 -6.67
CA GLY A 290 14.31 12.21 -7.94
C GLY A 290 13.14 12.66 -8.82
N LEU A 291 12.24 13.50 -8.31
CA LEU A 291 11.00 13.94 -8.95
C LEU A 291 10.91 15.47 -9.05
N PRO A 292 11.84 16.16 -9.71
CA PRO A 292 11.91 17.63 -9.68
C PRO A 292 10.69 18.33 -10.29
N ASP A 293 9.96 17.65 -11.19
CA ASP A 293 8.80 18.20 -11.88
C ASP A 293 7.46 17.67 -11.32
N ALA A 294 7.50 16.79 -10.30
CA ALA A 294 6.31 16.23 -9.71
C ALA A 294 5.56 17.25 -8.85
N ARG A 295 4.24 17.13 -8.84
CA ARG A 295 3.40 17.83 -7.88
C ARG A 295 3.40 17.08 -6.54
N ARG A 296 3.70 17.77 -5.45
CA ARG A 296 3.53 17.26 -4.08
C ARG A 296 2.39 17.99 -3.40
N VAL A 297 1.55 17.22 -2.70
CA VAL A 297 0.48 17.75 -1.85
C VAL A 297 0.61 17.10 -0.47
N ASP A 298 0.89 17.94 0.52
CA ASP A 298 0.93 17.56 1.92
C ASP A 298 -0.45 17.83 2.55
N LEU A 299 -0.98 16.82 3.26
CA LEU A 299 -2.30 16.82 3.87
C LEU A 299 -2.11 16.96 5.38
N PRO A 300 -2.38 18.12 6.00
CA PRO A 300 -1.98 18.42 7.37
C PRO A 300 -2.56 17.51 8.45
N ASP A 301 -3.77 17.00 8.22
CA ASP A 301 -4.50 16.18 9.18
C ASP A 301 -4.51 14.69 8.80
N ALA A 302 -3.99 14.31 7.64
CA ALA A 302 -4.04 12.92 7.15
C ALA A 302 -2.93 12.04 7.74
N ASP A 303 -3.28 10.80 8.05
CA ASP A 303 -2.33 9.73 8.39
C ASP A 303 -1.91 8.90 7.17
N HIS A 304 -1.22 7.77 7.41
CA HIS A 304 -0.71 6.87 6.37
C HIS A 304 -1.76 6.33 5.39
N VAL A 305 -3.02 6.20 5.81
CA VAL A 305 -4.13 5.72 4.98
C VAL A 305 -5.04 6.86 4.51
N LEU A 306 -4.54 8.09 4.57
CA LEU A 306 -5.21 9.32 4.18
C LEU A 306 -6.52 9.59 4.94
N ARG A 307 -6.64 9.10 6.19
CA ARG A 307 -7.73 9.47 7.09
C ARG A 307 -7.31 10.57 8.04
N GLU A 308 -8.23 11.47 8.38
CA GLU A 308 -7.96 12.52 9.36
C GLU A 308 -7.54 11.91 10.70
N PHE A 309 -6.41 12.33 11.21
CA PHE A 309 -5.87 11.92 12.51
C PHE A 309 -5.74 13.11 13.43
N ARG A 310 -6.16 12.94 14.69
CA ARG A 310 -6.05 13.95 15.74
C ARG A 310 -5.43 13.32 16.98
N ASP A 311 -4.31 13.89 17.42
CA ASP A 311 -3.65 13.49 18.68
C ASP A 311 -4.21 14.32 19.84
N GLU A 312 -5.48 14.07 20.19
CA GLU A 312 -6.16 14.73 21.31
C GLU A 312 -6.90 13.73 22.20
N PRO A 313 -7.06 14.02 23.51
CA PRO A 313 -7.76 13.12 24.41
C PRO A 313 -9.21 12.87 23.96
N GLY A 314 -9.55 11.60 23.71
CA GLY A 314 -10.89 11.18 23.30
C GLY A 314 -11.12 11.16 21.80
N ALA A 315 -10.11 11.47 20.97
CA ALA A 315 -10.19 11.24 19.54
C ALA A 315 -10.30 9.73 19.24
N THR A 316 -11.11 9.40 18.24
CA THR A 316 -11.22 8.00 17.78
C THR A 316 -9.95 7.60 17.05
N VAL A 317 -9.54 6.33 17.26
CA VAL A 317 -8.41 5.70 16.55
C VAL A 317 -8.89 4.64 15.55
N LEU A 318 -10.21 4.39 15.52
CA LEU A 318 -10.79 3.42 14.59
C LEU A 318 -10.88 4.05 13.19
N ASP A 319 -10.37 3.37 12.19
CA ASP A 319 -10.35 3.87 10.81
C ASP A 319 -11.76 4.16 10.28
N ALA A 320 -12.73 3.28 10.54
CA ALA A 320 -14.12 3.46 10.12
C ALA A 320 -14.76 4.77 10.61
N ASP A 321 -14.35 5.25 11.79
CA ASP A 321 -14.92 6.45 12.43
C ASP A 321 -14.20 7.75 12.03
N ARG A 322 -13.12 7.65 11.22
CA ARG A 322 -12.33 8.81 10.79
C ARG A 322 -12.61 9.12 9.32
N PRO A 323 -12.95 10.36 8.97
CA PRO A 323 -13.19 10.71 7.58
C PRO A 323 -11.91 10.56 6.74
N PHE A 324 -12.08 10.18 5.46
CA PHE A 324 -11.03 10.30 4.47
C PHE A 324 -10.72 11.78 4.24
N ASP A 325 -9.45 12.16 4.12
CA ASP A 325 -9.05 13.57 4.10
C ASP A 325 -9.67 14.29 2.88
N PRO A 326 -10.41 15.38 3.08
CA PRO A 326 -11.10 16.09 2.01
C PRO A 326 -10.15 16.77 1.02
N GLY A 327 -8.88 16.93 1.35
CA GLY A 327 -7.86 17.49 0.47
C GLY A 327 -7.43 16.54 -0.65
N VAL A 328 -7.72 15.23 -0.54
CA VAL A 328 -7.34 14.23 -1.56
C VAL A 328 -8.08 14.46 -2.87
N ALA A 329 -9.40 14.63 -2.82
CA ALA A 329 -10.21 14.76 -4.04
C ALA A 329 -9.79 15.95 -4.92
N PRO A 330 -9.67 17.20 -4.40
CA PRO A 330 -9.21 18.32 -5.22
C PRO A 330 -7.76 18.15 -5.72
N ALA A 331 -6.88 17.51 -4.96
CA ALA A 331 -5.51 17.27 -5.39
C ALA A 331 -5.43 16.31 -6.57
N VAL A 332 -6.23 15.23 -6.54
CA VAL A 332 -6.34 14.25 -7.62
C VAL A 332 -6.99 14.88 -8.86
N GLU A 333 -8.12 15.58 -8.71
CA GLU A 333 -8.84 16.23 -9.81
C GLU A 333 -7.94 17.23 -10.55
N GLU A 334 -7.28 18.14 -9.82
CA GLU A 334 -6.37 19.13 -10.42
C GLU A 334 -5.15 18.50 -11.11
N PHE A 335 -4.65 17.37 -10.59
CA PHE A 335 -3.57 16.62 -11.25
C PHE A 335 -4.05 15.99 -12.55
N LEU A 336 -5.19 15.30 -12.54
CA LEU A 336 -5.74 14.61 -13.71
C LEU A 336 -6.10 15.57 -14.85
N ASP A 337 -6.54 16.80 -14.54
CA ASP A 337 -6.79 17.86 -15.53
C ASP A 337 -5.55 18.25 -16.34
N THR A 338 -4.37 17.92 -15.86
CA THR A 338 -3.08 18.28 -16.48
C THR A 338 -2.25 17.07 -16.92
N ALA A 339 -2.69 15.85 -16.62
CA ALA A 339 -1.93 14.64 -16.85
C ALA A 339 -1.99 14.11 -18.31
N TRP A 340 -3.01 14.53 -19.09
CA TRP A 340 -3.24 14.15 -20.51
C TRP A 340 -3.83 15.25 -21.35
#